data_0252e634cad21373bb7e332b1e682a68
#
_entry.id   0252e634cad21373bb7e332b1e682a68
#
_cell.length_a   1.000
_cell.length_b   1.000
_cell.length_c   1.000
_cell.angle_alpha   90.00
_cell.angle_beta   90.00
_cell.angle_gamma   90.00
#
_symmetry.space_group_name_H-M   'P 1'
#
loop_
_entity.id
_entity.type
_entity.pdbx_description
1 polymer ?
#
loop_
_entity_poly.entity_id
_entity_poly.type
_entity_poly.pdbx_seq_one_letter_code
_entity_poly.pdbx_strand_id
1 'polypeptide(L)'
;GGGLIVAGLLVSINSIWGFSWYFNTENWASGVFQAVTGPRVDDWRQAMATAVAQEEGKPTDQAFSVAPEGLDGDFSFLVIGDPGEGDPSQLVLKDQILARAGDPRVKFVVLSSDIIYPAGEMKDYERNFYLPMKGLTKPVYAIPGNHDWFNALDAFNANLLTPDAALTSMRARAGVDHGLTLLSDAERQAMIAEAERLRGLYGIKAGLQTAPYFDVQTPDFALIAVDTGVLKTMDKVQTDWMKARLAAAKGKFVMVLAGHPRYAGGHDTAEPGTEFAGLYDMLAKDGVAVAMAGDTHDFEYYAEPVSGPRGVLHHFLNGGGGAYLSIGTALDWPKAPPTAAWAYYPSTAALTAKMNEATPGWKWPFWAWIRHVKAWPVSVETLSGIFDFNKAPFFQSFMEVQVSPSKGQVIYSLWGQDGPLRWRDLDRGGAMGQGADPDAQVTVTLPLKVAGE
;
A
#
# COMPACT_ATOMS: atom_id res chain seq x y z
N GLY A 1 10.98 14.85 -32.64
CA GLY A 1 12.39 14.39 -32.64
C GLY A 1 13.15 14.77 -31.36
N GLY A 2 13.03 16.05 -30.90
CA GLY A 2 13.83 16.53 -29.74
C GLY A 2 13.55 15.80 -28.42
N GLY A 3 12.31 15.49 -28.14
CA GLY A 3 11.94 14.76 -26.89
C GLY A 3 12.51 13.35 -26.80
N LEU A 4 12.59 12.62 -27.92
CA LEU A 4 13.20 11.29 -27.97
C LEU A 4 14.73 11.32 -27.76
N ILE A 5 15.38 12.38 -28.23
CA ILE A 5 16.83 12.59 -28.03
C ILE A 5 17.11 12.87 -26.54
N VAL A 6 16.32 13.72 -25.91
CA VAL A 6 16.44 14.02 -24.47
C VAL A 6 16.15 12.78 -23.62
N ALA A 7 15.10 12.03 -23.93
CA ALA A 7 14.79 10.76 -23.24
C ALA A 7 15.93 9.74 -23.43
N GLY A 8 16.45 9.58 -24.64
CA GLY A 8 17.60 8.71 -24.92
C GLY A 8 18.87 9.11 -24.18
N LEU A 9 19.14 10.41 -24.05
CA LEU A 9 20.27 10.94 -23.29
C LEU A 9 20.10 10.68 -21.77
N LEU A 10 18.90 10.91 -21.23
CA LEU A 10 18.60 10.66 -19.81
C LEU A 10 18.74 9.18 -19.48
N VAL A 11 18.20 8.29 -20.32
CA VAL A 11 18.36 6.83 -20.18
C VAL A 11 19.84 6.42 -20.25
N SER A 12 20.59 6.97 -21.19
CA SER A 12 22.04 6.68 -21.33
C SER A 12 22.83 7.17 -20.14
N ILE A 13 22.54 8.36 -19.65
CA ILE A 13 23.18 8.93 -18.46
C ILE A 13 22.85 8.09 -17.22
N ASN A 14 21.62 7.66 -17.05
CA ASN A 14 21.22 6.78 -15.95
C ASN A 14 21.93 5.42 -16.00
N SER A 15 22.01 4.82 -17.20
CA SER A 15 22.68 3.52 -17.38
C SER A 15 24.20 3.57 -17.10
N ILE A 16 24.84 4.74 -17.26
CA ILE A 16 26.27 4.93 -17.03
C ILE A 16 26.58 5.31 -15.58
N TRP A 17 25.75 6.15 -14.95
CA TRP A 17 26.01 6.72 -13.62
C TRP A 17 25.09 6.23 -12.53
N GLY A 18 24.05 5.43 -12.83
CA GLY A 18 23.16 4.83 -11.82
C GLY A 18 22.48 5.88 -10.94
N PHE A 19 21.84 6.90 -11.54
CA PHE A 19 21.26 8.01 -10.79
C PHE A 19 20.15 7.44 -9.95
N SER A 20 19.14 7.22 -9.86
CA SER A 20 18.21 6.55 -9.00
C SER A 20 17.33 5.58 -9.79
N TRP A 21 16.64 4.71 -9.08
CA TRP A 21 15.70 3.79 -9.66
C TRP A 21 14.61 4.49 -10.52
N TYR A 22 14.26 5.72 -10.21
CA TYR A 22 13.26 6.51 -10.94
C TYR A 22 13.63 6.73 -12.42
N PHE A 23 14.91 6.69 -12.76
CA PHE A 23 15.43 6.75 -14.13
C PHE A 23 15.87 5.39 -14.66
N ASN A 24 15.63 4.32 -13.91
CA ASN A 24 15.88 2.98 -14.37
C ASN A 24 15.06 2.69 -15.64
N THR A 25 15.70 2.11 -16.66
CA THR A 25 15.06 1.70 -17.91
C THR A 25 13.87 0.77 -17.69
N GLU A 26 13.93 -0.06 -16.65
CA GLU A 26 12.83 -0.95 -16.27
C GLU A 26 11.59 -0.19 -15.82
N ASN A 27 11.74 0.89 -15.05
CA ASN A 27 10.61 1.75 -14.64
C ASN A 27 9.96 2.47 -15.84
N TRP A 28 10.76 2.92 -16.79
CA TRP A 28 10.22 3.56 -18.01
C TRP A 28 9.47 2.56 -18.89
N ALA A 29 10.03 1.35 -19.06
CA ALA A 29 9.36 0.29 -19.79
C ALA A 29 8.06 -0.13 -19.07
N SER A 30 8.09 -0.23 -17.75
CA SER A 30 6.92 -0.53 -16.91
C SER A 30 5.86 0.57 -17.03
N GLY A 31 6.22 1.84 -16.99
CA GLY A 31 5.29 2.95 -17.21
C GLY A 31 4.62 2.95 -18.59
N VAL A 32 5.34 2.56 -19.64
CA VAL A 32 4.76 2.36 -20.97
C VAL A 32 3.80 1.17 -20.95
N PHE A 33 4.21 0.07 -20.34
CA PHE A 33 3.38 -1.13 -20.19
C PHE A 33 2.10 -0.81 -19.41
N GLN A 34 2.20 -0.06 -18.31
CA GLN A 34 1.07 0.43 -17.53
C GLN A 34 0.07 1.24 -18.39
N ALA A 35 0.57 2.15 -19.23
CA ALA A 35 -0.30 2.96 -20.09
C ALA A 35 -1.06 2.11 -21.12
N VAL A 36 -0.49 0.98 -21.54
CA VAL A 36 -1.11 0.06 -22.50
C VAL A 36 -2.04 -0.92 -21.79
N THR A 37 -1.69 -1.39 -20.63
CA THR A 37 -2.39 -2.48 -19.90
C THR A 37 -3.38 -1.96 -18.88
N GLY A 38 -3.17 -0.77 -18.31
CA GLY A 38 -4.03 -0.18 -17.28
C GLY A 38 -5.52 -0.29 -17.58
N PRO A 39 -6.00 0.03 -18.80
CA PRO A 39 -7.42 -0.12 -19.17
C PRO A 39 -7.97 -1.55 -19.16
N ARG A 40 -7.10 -2.58 -19.04
CA ARG A 40 -7.48 -4.01 -19.08
C ARG A 40 -7.44 -4.66 -17.70
N VAL A 41 -6.90 -3.99 -16.71
CA VAL A 41 -6.72 -4.53 -15.35
C VAL A 41 -8.04 -5.01 -14.77
N ASP A 42 -9.12 -4.26 -14.97
CA ASP A 42 -10.45 -4.62 -14.46
C ASP A 42 -10.97 -5.91 -15.12
N ASP A 43 -10.83 -6.05 -16.44
CA ASP A 43 -11.23 -7.28 -17.15
C ASP A 43 -10.40 -8.48 -16.68
N TRP A 44 -9.11 -8.29 -16.47
CA TRP A 44 -8.22 -9.34 -15.97
C TRP A 44 -8.60 -9.77 -14.55
N ARG A 45 -8.75 -8.83 -13.64
CA ARG A 45 -9.13 -9.08 -12.25
C ARG A 45 -10.50 -9.77 -12.15
N GLN A 46 -11.48 -9.29 -12.92
CA GLN A 46 -12.80 -9.92 -12.99
C GLN A 46 -12.73 -11.36 -13.48
N ALA A 47 -11.94 -11.63 -14.54
CA ALA A 47 -11.77 -12.97 -15.07
C ALA A 47 -11.12 -13.91 -14.04
N MET A 48 -10.04 -13.46 -13.39
CA MET A 48 -9.33 -14.20 -12.35
C MET A 48 -10.27 -14.56 -11.19
N ALA A 49 -10.94 -13.57 -10.62
CA ALA A 49 -11.83 -13.77 -9.48
C ALA A 49 -13.01 -14.68 -9.81
N THR A 50 -13.61 -14.51 -10.99
CA THR A 50 -14.70 -15.36 -11.43
C THR A 50 -14.28 -16.82 -11.58
N ALA A 51 -13.12 -17.08 -12.18
CA ALA A 51 -12.62 -18.42 -12.39
C ALA A 51 -12.30 -19.13 -11.06
N VAL A 52 -11.64 -18.42 -10.12
CA VAL A 52 -11.30 -18.98 -8.80
C VAL A 52 -12.58 -19.28 -8.00
N ALA A 53 -13.55 -18.38 -7.97
CA ALA A 53 -14.82 -18.61 -7.27
C ALA A 53 -15.58 -19.80 -7.83
N GLN A 54 -15.56 -19.99 -9.16
CA GLN A 54 -16.15 -21.16 -9.82
C GLN A 54 -15.44 -22.46 -9.42
N GLU A 55 -14.12 -22.47 -9.35
CA GLU A 55 -13.33 -23.62 -8.92
C GLU A 55 -13.60 -23.97 -7.45
N GLU A 56 -13.74 -22.96 -6.57
CA GLU A 56 -14.13 -23.15 -5.18
C GLU A 56 -15.62 -23.55 -4.99
N GLY A 57 -16.41 -23.51 -6.05
CA GLY A 57 -17.86 -23.79 -5.98
C GLY A 57 -18.64 -22.75 -5.17
N LYS A 58 -18.15 -21.52 -5.09
CA LYS A 58 -18.75 -20.41 -4.33
C LYS A 58 -19.24 -19.30 -5.26
N PRO A 59 -20.35 -18.62 -4.91
CA PRO A 59 -20.66 -17.32 -5.51
C PRO A 59 -19.53 -16.32 -5.24
N THR A 60 -19.23 -15.45 -6.20
CA THR A 60 -18.13 -14.47 -6.09
C THR A 60 -18.29 -13.55 -4.87
N ASP A 61 -19.53 -13.18 -4.53
CA ASP A 61 -19.86 -12.35 -3.37
C ASP A 61 -19.71 -13.04 -2.00
N GLN A 62 -19.42 -14.34 -1.98
CA GLN A 62 -19.17 -15.15 -0.76
C GLN A 62 -17.77 -15.77 -0.73
N ALA A 63 -16.94 -15.51 -1.76
CA ALA A 63 -15.59 -16.01 -1.87
C ALA A 63 -14.57 -15.08 -1.19
N PHE A 64 -13.31 -15.47 -1.22
CA PHE A 64 -12.12 -14.68 -0.90
C PHE A 64 -11.98 -14.23 0.56
N SER A 65 -12.69 -14.84 1.50
CA SER A 65 -12.47 -14.62 2.93
C SER A 65 -11.26 -15.42 3.42
N VAL A 66 -10.43 -14.79 4.25
CA VAL A 66 -9.34 -15.45 4.97
C VAL A 66 -9.63 -15.48 6.46
N ALA A 67 -9.16 -16.52 7.15
CA ALA A 67 -9.46 -16.74 8.56
C ALA A 67 -8.14 -17.00 9.34
N PRO A 68 -7.37 -15.97 9.67
CA PRO A 68 -6.21 -16.11 10.54
C PRO A 68 -6.63 -16.67 11.90
N GLU A 69 -5.79 -17.52 12.48
CA GLU A 69 -6.07 -18.11 13.80
C GLU A 69 -5.91 -17.10 14.95
N GLY A 70 -6.65 -17.33 16.05
CA GLY A 70 -6.50 -16.60 17.30
C GLY A 70 -7.07 -15.19 17.29
N LEU A 71 -8.15 -14.96 16.55
CA LEU A 71 -8.89 -13.69 16.51
C LEU A 71 -10.06 -13.63 17.51
N ASP A 72 -10.18 -14.64 18.37
CA ASP A 72 -11.19 -14.70 19.42
C ASP A 72 -10.73 -13.85 20.62
N GLY A 73 -11.19 -12.62 20.73
CA GLY A 73 -10.79 -11.69 21.79
C GLY A 73 -9.88 -10.57 21.31
N ASP A 74 -8.96 -10.12 22.18
CA ASP A 74 -8.01 -9.04 21.83
C ASP A 74 -6.87 -9.59 20.96
N PHE A 75 -6.62 -8.93 19.82
CA PHE A 75 -5.56 -9.30 18.90
C PHE A 75 -4.95 -8.07 18.22
N SER A 76 -3.81 -8.24 17.57
CA SER A 76 -3.16 -7.23 16.74
C SER A 76 -2.78 -7.83 15.38
N PHE A 77 -2.59 -6.96 14.40
CA PHE A 77 -1.94 -7.28 13.14
C PHE A 77 -1.09 -6.10 12.67
N LEU A 78 -0.12 -6.37 11.81
CA LEU A 78 0.72 -5.33 11.22
C LEU A 78 0.22 -5.00 9.82
N VAL A 79 0.30 -3.72 9.45
CA VAL A 79 0.09 -3.26 8.07
C VAL A 79 1.38 -2.58 7.62
N ILE A 80 1.94 -3.05 6.50
CA ILE A 80 3.18 -2.57 5.91
C ILE A 80 2.87 -2.21 4.46
N GLY A 81 2.86 -0.93 4.13
CA GLY A 81 2.61 -0.45 2.78
C GLY A 81 3.89 -0.26 1.99
N ASP A 82 3.85 -0.55 0.71
CA ASP A 82 4.92 -0.29 -0.26
C ASP A 82 6.31 -0.81 0.16
N PRO A 83 6.44 -2.11 0.54
CA PRO A 83 7.66 -2.61 1.15
C PRO A 83 8.78 -2.94 0.16
N GLY A 84 8.49 -3.17 -1.10
CA GLY A 84 9.21 -4.03 -2.04
C GLY A 84 10.49 -3.51 -2.70
N GLU A 85 11.33 -2.68 -2.07
CA GLU A 85 12.57 -2.15 -2.67
C GLU A 85 13.76 -3.14 -2.62
N GLY A 86 13.86 -3.97 -1.58
CA GLY A 86 14.96 -4.92 -1.41
C GLY A 86 16.32 -4.27 -1.14
N ASP A 87 16.35 -3.07 -0.62
CA ASP A 87 17.52 -2.25 -0.37
C ASP A 87 17.56 -1.73 1.10
N PRO A 88 18.53 -0.87 1.49
CA PRO A 88 18.61 -0.36 2.85
C PRO A 88 17.37 0.35 3.35
N SER A 89 16.57 1.00 2.49
CA SER A 89 15.35 1.69 2.91
C SER A 89 14.29 0.75 3.46
N GLN A 90 14.14 -0.44 2.87
CA GLN A 90 13.29 -1.51 3.40
C GLN A 90 13.92 -2.21 4.61
N LEU A 91 15.23 -2.48 4.54
CA LEU A 91 15.91 -3.28 5.55
C LEU A 91 16.00 -2.59 6.91
N VAL A 92 15.94 -1.25 6.97
CA VAL A 92 15.97 -0.52 8.26
C VAL A 92 14.78 -0.81 9.15
N LEU A 93 13.64 -1.25 8.60
CA LEU A 93 12.45 -1.62 9.36
C LEU A 93 12.47 -3.06 9.86
N LYS A 94 13.30 -3.92 9.30
CA LYS A 94 13.27 -5.37 9.51
C LYS A 94 13.23 -5.76 10.98
N ASP A 95 14.14 -5.23 11.78
CA ASP A 95 14.24 -5.61 13.20
C ASP A 95 13.01 -5.19 13.99
N GLN A 96 12.43 -4.03 13.69
CA GLN A 96 11.20 -3.56 14.32
C GLN A 96 9.99 -4.40 13.90
N ILE A 97 9.87 -4.72 12.61
CA ILE A 97 8.79 -5.60 12.12
C ILE A 97 8.87 -6.97 12.79
N LEU A 98 10.07 -7.58 12.86
CA LEU A 98 10.24 -8.88 13.50
C LEU A 98 9.98 -8.82 15.00
N ALA A 99 10.43 -7.77 15.69
CA ALA A 99 10.16 -7.58 17.12
C ALA A 99 8.66 -7.45 17.40
N ARG A 100 7.94 -6.66 16.60
CA ARG A 100 6.48 -6.52 16.76
C ARG A 100 5.74 -7.79 16.38
N ALA A 101 6.10 -8.45 15.28
CA ALA A 101 5.53 -9.73 14.89
C ALA A 101 5.79 -10.85 15.92
N GLY A 102 6.85 -10.73 16.72
CA GLY A 102 7.13 -11.63 17.85
C GLY A 102 6.12 -11.55 19.00
N ASP A 103 5.37 -10.46 19.14
CA ASP A 103 4.30 -10.35 20.14
C ASP A 103 3.21 -11.41 19.85
N PRO A 104 2.82 -12.24 20.85
CA PRO A 104 1.80 -13.28 20.66
C PRO A 104 0.41 -12.72 20.29
N ARG A 105 0.14 -11.43 20.59
CA ARG A 105 -1.10 -10.76 20.18
C ARG A 105 -1.13 -10.48 18.69
N VAL A 106 0.02 -10.28 18.03
CA VAL A 106 0.10 -10.11 16.57
C VAL A 106 -0.19 -11.46 15.92
N LYS A 107 -1.23 -11.53 15.11
CA LYS A 107 -1.73 -12.78 14.52
C LYS A 107 -1.34 -12.94 13.05
N PHE A 108 -1.28 -11.83 12.30
CA PHE A 108 -0.94 -11.83 10.89
C PHE A 108 -0.31 -10.48 10.49
N VAL A 109 0.20 -10.43 9.27
CA VAL A 109 0.74 -9.24 8.63
C VAL A 109 -0.03 -9.03 7.33
N VAL A 110 -0.36 -7.79 7.00
CA VAL A 110 -0.93 -7.40 5.71
C VAL A 110 0.06 -6.47 5.01
N LEU A 111 0.38 -6.79 3.78
CA LEU A 111 1.12 -5.90 2.88
C LEU A 111 0.09 -5.15 2.02
N SER A 112 0.20 -3.83 1.98
CA SER A 112 -0.73 -2.99 1.24
C SER A 112 0.00 -2.17 0.19
N SER A 113 -0.37 -2.38 -1.08
CA SER A 113 0.27 -1.73 -2.22
C SER A 113 1.73 -2.16 -2.46
N ASP A 114 2.15 -2.16 -3.70
CA ASP A 114 3.52 -2.30 -4.23
C ASP A 114 4.43 -3.27 -3.46
N ILE A 115 4.11 -4.57 -3.61
CA ILE A 115 4.83 -5.64 -2.92
C ILE A 115 6.24 -5.79 -3.47
N ILE A 116 6.43 -5.51 -4.78
CA ILE A 116 7.73 -5.63 -5.48
C ILE A 116 7.95 -4.47 -6.45
N TYR A 117 9.01 -3.72 -6.22
CA TYR A 117 9.55 -2.76 -7.18
C TYR A 117 10.66 -3.38 -8.05
N PRO A 118 10.92 -2.86 -9.28
CA PRO A 118 10.16 -1.77 -9.92
C PRO A 118 8.90 -2.21 -10.66
N ALA A 119 8.70 -3.51 -10.91
CA ALA A 119 7.68 -3.99 -11.86
C ALA A 119 6.97 -5.29 -11.46
N GLY A 120 7.01 -5.68 -10.20
CA GLY A 120 6.33 -6.89 -9.71
C GLY A 120 6.86 -8.20 -10.30
N GLU A 121 8.10 -8.26 -10.80
CA GLU A 121 8.63 -9.43 -11.50
C GLU A 121 9.07 -10.54 -10.55
N MET A 122 8.87 -11.79 -10.96
CA MET A 122 9.24 -12.98 -10.16
C MET A 122 10.73 -13.02 -9.76
N LYS A 123 11.62 -12.54 -10.63
CA LYS A 123 13.08 -12.50 -10.38
C LYS A 123 13.46 -11.66 -9.15
N ASP A 124 12.61 -10.68 -8.78
CA ASP A 124 12.87 -9.74 -7.69
C ASP A 124 12.27 -10.18 -6.35
N TYR A 125 11.37 -11.19 -6.33
CA TYR A 125 10.70 -11.65 -5.10
C TYR A 125 11.67 -12.16 -4.03
N GLU A 126 12.72 -12.90 -4.40
CA GLU A 126 13.68 -13.39 -3.41
C GLU A 126 14.35 -12.23 -2.68
N ARG A 127 14.82 -11.22 -3.43
CA ARG A 127 15.54 -10.06 -2.88
C ARG A 127 14.63 -9.08 -2.15
N ASN A 128 13.45 -8.80 -2.73
CA ASN A 128 12.61 -7.67 -2.32
C ASN A 128 11.49 -8.08 -1.34
N PHE A 129 11.17 -9.37 -1.27
CA PHE A 129 10.15 -9.89 -0.35
C PHE A 129 10.70 -10.93 0.63
N TYR A 130 11.24 -12.06 0.14
CA TYR A 130 11.61 -13.17 1.01
C TYR A 130 12.79 -12.84 1.93
N LEU A 131 13.83 -12.23 1.42
CA LEU A 131 15.02 -11.88 2.20
C LEU A 131 14.74 -10.80 3.27
N PRO A 132 14.04 -9.69 2.97
CA PRO A 132 13.62 -8.73 3.97
C PRO A 132 12.72 -9.34 5.05
N MET A 133 11.79 -10.21 4.67
CA MET A 133 10.83 -10.85 5.59
C MET A 133 11.40 -12.09 6.31
N LYS A 134 12.65 -12.48 6.03
CA LYS A 134 13.27 -13.64 6.69
C LYS A 134 13.24 -13.50 8.21
N GLY A 135 12.66 -14.50 8.88
CA GLY A 135 12.44 -14.52 10.33
C GLY A 135 10.99 -14.20 10.73
N LEU A 136 10.17 -13.73 9.81
CA LEU A 136 8.74 -13.52 10.06
C LEU A 136 8.01 -14.88 10.12
N THR A 137 7.35 -15.15 11.24
CA THR A 137 6.66 -16.44 11.49
C THR A 137 5.15 -16.34 11.39
N LYS A 138 4.61 -15.12 11.21
CA LYS A 138 3.17 -14.87 11.11
C LYS A 138 2.68 -15.07 9.68
N PRO A 139 1.40 -15.45 9.47
CA PRO A 139 0.78 -15.42 8.15
C PRO A 139 0.88 -14.05 7.50
N VAL A 140 1.15 -14.03 6.19
CA VAL A 140 1.23 -12.81 5.37
C VAL A 140 0.13 -12.85 4.33
N TYR A 141 -0.68 -11.80 4.31
CA TYR A 141 -1.67 -11.51 3.28
C TYR A 141 -1.30 -10.21 2.57
N ALA A 142 -1.79 -10.00 1.35
CA ALA A 142 -1.44 -8.80 0.60
C ALA A 142 -2.56 -8.35 -0.34
N ILE A 143 -2.60 -7.04 -0.62
CA ILE A 143 -3.23 -6.49 -1.81
C ILE A 143 -2.16 -5.88 -2.70
N PRO A 144 -2.28 -5.98 -4.04
CA PRO A 144 -1.29 -5.43 -4.95
C PRO A 144 -1.40 -3.91 -5.04
N GLY A 145 -0.29 -3.27 -5.42
CA GLY A 145 -0.26 -1.91 -5.91
C GLY A 145 -0.12 -1.87 -7.44
N ASN A 146 0.07 -0.67 -7.98
CA ASN A 146 0.20 -0.48 -9.43
C ASN A 146 1.50 -1.11 -9.98
N HIS A 147 2.59 -1.14 -9.21
CA HIS A 147 3.85 -1.79 -9.62
C HIS A 147 3.72 -3.31 -9.75
N ASP A 148 2.91 -3.96 -8.94
CA ASP A 148 2.63 -5.39 -9.07
C ASP A 148 1.85 -5.71 -10.35
N TRP A 149 0.99 -4.78 -10.81
CA TRP A 149 0.23 -4.91 -12.04
C TRP A 149 1.06 -4.69 -13.30
N PHE A 150 2.24 -4.08 -13.22
CA PHE A 150 3.12 -3.91 -14.39
C PHE A 150 3.52 -5.24 -15.01
N ASN A 151 3.57 -6.32 -14.23
CA ASN A 151 3.78 -7.68 -14.70
C ASN A 151 2.46 -8.49 -14.77
N ALA A 152 1.34 -7.83 -15.00
CA ALA A 152 0.02 -8.45 -15.12
C ALA A 152 -0.35 -9.35 -13.93
N LEU A 153 0.20 -9.06 -12.75
CA LEU A 153 -0.03 -9.73 -11.47
C LEU A 153 0.42 -11.20 -11.39
N ASP A 154 1.11 -11.75 -12.41
CA ASP A 154 1.45 -13.18 -12.42
C ASP A 154 2.36 -13.58 -11.26
N ALA A 155 3.40 -12.79 -10.98
CA ALA A 155 4.30 -13.08 -9.88
C ALA A 155 3.65 -12.85 -8.50
N PHE A 156 2.78 -11.84 -8.36
CA PHE A 156 1.96 -11.65 -7.18
C PHE A 156 1.09 -12.89 -6.93
N ASN A 157 0.37 -13.35 -7.95
CA ASN A 157 -0.47 -14.54 -7.85
C ASN A 157 0.33 -15.77 -7.41
N ALA A 158 1.52 -16.02 -7.99
CA ALA A 158 2.37 -17.15 -7.63
C ALA A 158 2.83 -17.12 -6.16
N ASN A 159 3.12 -15.91 -5.63
CA ASN A 159 3.71 -15.75 -4.31
C ASN A 159 2.69 -15.58 -3.18
N LEU A 160 1.54 -14.97 -3.45
CA LEU A 160 0.56 -14.56 -2.43
C LEU A 160 -0.73 -15.40 -2.45
N LEU A 161 -1.12 -15.97 -3.60
CA LEU A 161 -2.27 -16.86 -3.67
C LEU A 161 -1.88 -18.32 -3.38
N THR A 162 -2.88 -19.12 -3.03
CA THR A 162 -2.70 -20.58 -2.96
C THR A 162 -2.30 -21.10 -4.34
N PRO A 163 -1.51 -22.20 -4.47
CA PRO A 163 -1.04 -22.69 -5.76
C PRO A 163 -2.14 -22.92 -6.78
N ASP A 164 -3.26 -23.50 -6.39
CA ASP A 164 -4.41 -23.76 -7.27
C ASP A 164 -5.05 -22.45 -7.73
N ALA A 165 -5.34 -21.53 -6.82
CA ALA A 165 -5.91 -20.22 -7.14
C ALA A 165 -4.96 -19.40 -8.04
N ALA A 166 -3.64 -19.48 -7.81
CA ALA A 166 -2.64 -18.81 -8.64
C ALA A 166 -2.69 -19.32 -10.08
N LEU A 167 -2.67 -20.64 -10.28
CA LEU A 167 -2.72 -21.25 -11.60
C LEU A 167 -4.03 -20.91 -12.33
N THR A 168 -5.15 -21.01 -11.63
CA THR A 168 -6.49 -20.68 -12.18
C THR A 168 -6.57 -19.20 -12.55
N SER A 169 -6.09 -18.30 -11.69
CA SER A 169 -6.03 -16.85 -11.98
C SER A 169 -5.22 -16.56 -13.22
N MET A 170 -3.98 -17.06 -13.31
CA MET A 170 -3.10 -16.80 -14.45
C MET A 170 -3.68 -17.34 -15.77
N ARG A 171 -4.37 -18.52 -15.75
CA ARG A 171 -5.05 -19.07 -16.91
C ARG A 171 -6.23 -18.24 -17.33
N ALA A 172 -7.06 -17.82 -16.39
CA ALA A 172 -8.24 -17.01 -16.65
C ALA A 172 -7.84 -15.65 -17.25
N ARG A 173 -6.82 -14.99 -16.68
CA ARG A 173 -6.27 -13.76 -17.23
C ARG A 173 -5.77 -13.95 -18.66
N ALA A 174 -4.98 -14.99 -18.92
CA ALA A 174 -4.48 -15.28 -20.26
C ALA A 174 -5.59 -15.51 -21.29
N GLY A 175 -6.74 -15.99 -20.87
CA GLY A 175 -7.93 -16.17 -21.73
C GLY A 175 -8.53 -14.84 -22.23
N VAL A 176 -8.32 -13.73 -21.51
CA VAL A 176 -8.86 -12.40 -21.86
C VAL A 176 -7.77 -11.38 -22.22
N ASP A 177 -6.51 -11.77 -22.19
CA ASP A 177 -5.35 -10.90 -22.35
C ASP A 177 -5.08 -10.46 -23.81
N HIS A 178 -5.70 -11.09 -24.79
CA HIS A 178 -5.51 -10.80 -26.20
C HIS A 178 -4.03 -10.79 -26.66
N GLY A 179 -3.17 -11.54 -26.01
CA GLY A 179 -1.79 -11.79 -26.43
C GLY A 179 -0.74 -10.78 -25.96
N LEU A 180 -1.01 -10.00 -24.93
CA LEU A 180 -0.03 -9.07 -24.36
C LEU A 180 1.00 -9.74 -23.46
N THR A 181 0.59 -10.82 -22.77
CA THR A 181 1.48 -11.61 -21.91
C THR A 181 1.24 -13.10 -22.20
N LEU A 182 2.24 -13.77 -22.69
CA LEU A 182 2.11 -15.15 -23.19
C LEU A 182 3.00 -16.10 -22.39
N LEU A 183 2.67 -16.30 -21.11
CA LEU A 183 3.24 -17.43 -20.38
C LEU A 183 2.54 -18.71 -20.82
N SER A 184 3.33 -19.74 -21.15
CA SER A 184 2.82 -21.10 -21.29
C SER A 184 2.39 -21.67 -19.93
N ASP A 185 1.59 -22.72 -19.93
CA ASP A 185 1.23 -23.41 -18.70
C ASP A 185 2.44 -23.95 -17.93
N ALA A 186 3.49 -24.38 -18.65
CA ALA A 186 4.72 -24.83 -18.03
C ALA A 186 5.45 -23.68 -17.30
N GLU A 187 5.48 -22.48 -17.87
CA GLU A 187 6.08 -21.30 -17.23
C GLU A 187 5.27 -20.84 -16.01
N ARG A 188 3.93 -20.88 -16.06
CA ARG A 188 3.07 -20.60 -14.89
C ARG A 188 3.34 -21.57 -13.75
N GLN A 189 3.38 -22.87 -14.05
CA GLN A 189 3.69 -23.91 -13.05
C GLN A 189 5.11 -23.75 -12.49
N ALA A 190 6.09 -23.42 -13.33
CA ALA A 190 7.46 -23.16 -12.87
C ALA A 190 7.53 -21.95 -11.95
N MET A 191 6.79 -20.87 -12.23
CA MET A 191 6.71 -19.69 -11.38
C MET A 191 6.10 -20.01 -10.00
N ILE A 192 5.03 -20.79 -9.97
CA ILE A 192 4.40 -21.26 -8.73
C ILE A 192 5.36 -22.15 -7.93
N ALA A 193 6.01 -23.11 -8.59
CA ALA A 193 6.98 -23.99 -7.95
C ALA A 193 8.17 -23.23 -7.36
N GLU A 194 8.63 -22.17 -8.03
CA GLU A 194 9.69 -21.30 -7.51
C GLU A 194 9.20 -20.51 -6.29
N ALA A 195 7.98 -19.98 -6.29
CA ALA A 195 7.40 -19.32 -5.15
C ALA A 195 7.25 -20.26 -3.94
N GLU A 196 6.84 -21.51 -4.16
CA GLU A 196 6.77 -22.56 -3.11
C GLU A 196 8.17 -22.87 -2.56
N ARG A 197 9.17 -23.01 -3.44
CA ARG A 197 10.57 -23.21 -3.05
C ARG A 197 11.06 -22.08 -2.16
N LEU A 198 10.81 -20.84 -2.54
CA LEU A 198 11.22 -19.65 -1.79
C LEU A 198 10.49 -19.57 -0.43
N ARG A 199 9.17 -19.82 -0.40
CA ARG A 199 8.41 -19.92 0.87
C ARG A 199 9.03 -20.94 1.82
N GLY A 200 9.35 -22.13 1.31
CA GLY A 200 10.00 -23.17 2.10
C GLY A 200 11.41 -22.78 2.57
N LEU A 201 12.23 -22.19 1.69
CA LEU A 201 13.61 -21.80 1.98
C LEU A 201 13.68 -20.72 3.08
N TYR A 202 12.79 -19.73 3.04
CA TYR A 202 12.78 -18.60 3.97
C TYR A 202 11.83 -18.79 5.16
N GLY A 203 11.00 -19.83 5.15
CA GLY A 203 10.02 -20.12 6.21
C GLY A 203 8.87 -19.09 6.27
N ILE A 204 8.54 -18.44 5.16
CA ILE A 204 7.50 -17.41 5.09
C ILE A 204 6.14 -18.05 4.86
N LYS A 205 5.17 -17.70 5.69
CA LYS A 205 3.79 -18.18 5.61
C LYS A 205 2.96 -17.25 4.71
N ALA A 206 3.20 -17.28 3.39
CA ALA A 206 2.44 -16.61 2.34
C ALA A 206 1.78 -17.65 1.43
N GLY A 207 1.02 -17.21 0.43
CA GLY A 207 0.27 -18.11 -0.45
C GLY A 207 -0.97 -18.68 0.23
N LEU A 208 -1.69 -17.86 0.98
CA LEU A 208 -2.80 -18.25 1.85
C LEU A 208 -4.16 -17.67 1.43
N GLN A 209 -4.17 -16.73 0.51
CA GLN A 209 -5.38 -16.11 -0.04
C GLN A 209 -5.69 -16.66 -1.42
N THR A 210 -6.90 -16.44 -1.94
CA THR A 210 -7.34 -16.99 -3.23
C THR A 210 -7.63 -15.93 -4.29
N ALA A 211 -7.57 -14.63 -3.92
CA ALA A 211 -7.72 -13.52 -4.84
C ALA A 211 -6.79 -12.35 -4.43
N PRO A 212 -6.56 -11.35 -5.31
CA PRO A 212 -5.77 -10.16 -4.97
C PRO A 212 -6.49 -9.21 -3.99
N TYR A 213 -7.65 -9.58 -3.52
CA TYR A 213 -8.44 -8.90 -2.50
C TYR A 213 -9.10 -9.92 -1.58
N PHE A 214 -9.36 -9.55 -0.33
CA PHE A 214 -9.89 -10.47 0.68
C PHE A 214 -10.57 -9.74 1.83
N ASP A 215 -11.30 -10.48 2.68
CA ASP A 215 -11.76 -9.97 3.96
C ASP A 215 -11.35 -10.89 5.13
N VAL A 216 -11.26 -10.26 6.31
CA VAL A 216 -11.15 -10.93 7.62
C VAL A 216 -12.32 -10.46 8.46
N GLN A 217 -13.08 -11.40 9.03
CA GLN A 217 -14.22 -11.04 9.86
C GLN A 217 -14.16 -11.71 11.25
N THR A 218 -14.41 -10.90 12.26
CA THR A 218 -14.67 -11.35 13.63
C THR A 218 -16.06 -10.89 14.08
N PRO A 219 -16.54 -11.24 15.27
CA PRO A 219 -17.83 -10.72 15.75
C PRO A 219 -17.93 -9.21 15.82
N ASP A 220 -16.84 -8.50 16.16
CA ASP A 220 -16.86 -7.05 16.40
C ASP A 220 -16.07 -6.23 15.39
N PHE A 221 -15.25 -6.88 14.54
CA PHE A 221 -14.33 -6.21 13.62
C PHE A 221 -14.38 -6.86 12.23
N ALA A 222 -14.22 -6.04 11.20
CA ALA A 222 -14.02 -6.50 9.82
C ALA A 222 -12.90 -5.69 9.15
N LEU A 223 -11.95 -6.40 8.54
CA LEU A 223 -11.00 -5.85 7.57
C LEU A 223 -11.47 -6.28 6.18
N ILE A 224 -11.69 -5.32 5.29
CA ILE A 224 -12.01 -5.55 3.87
C ILE A 224 -10.88 -4.93 3.06
N ALA A 225 -10.09 -5.76 2.39
CA ALA A 225 -8.93 -5.33 1.61
C ALA A 225 -9.28 -5.41 0.12
N VAL A 226 -9.15 -4.30 -0.61
CA VAL A 226 -9.55 -4.16 -2.02
C VAL A 226 -8.37 -3.75 -2.89
N ASP A 227 -8.33 -4.28 -4.09
CA ASP A 227 -7.38 -3.90 -5.13
C ASP A 227 -7.99 -2.79 -6.01
N THR A 228 -7.36 -1.64 -6.03
CA THR A 228 -7.77 -0.50 -6.86
C THR A 228 -7.03 -0.44 -8.20
N GLY A 229 -6.27 -1.48 -8.52
CA GLY A 229 -5.57 -1.63 -9.80
C GLY A 229 -4.57 -0.51 -10.08
N VAL A 230 -4.49 -0.13 -11.35
CA VAL A 230 -3.58 0.91 -11.85
C VAL A 230 -4.30 2.26 -11.98
N LEU A 231 -5.57 2.23 -12.37
CA LEU A 231 -6.34 3.43 -12.72
C LEU A 231 -7.29 3.88 -11.61
N LYS A 232 -7.11 3.38 -10.39
CA LYS A 232 -8.00 3.65 -9.25
C LYS A 232 -9.44 3.20 -9.51
N THR A 233 -9.59 2.02 -10.14
CA THR A 233 -10.87 1.42 -10.48
C THR A 233 -11.05 0.06 -9.83
N MET A 234 -12.30 -0.38 -9.71
CA MET A 234 -12.66 -1.73 -9.30
C MET A 234 -13.61 -2.32 -10.32
N ASP A 235 -13.33 -3.55 -10.77
CA ASP A 235 -14.27 -4.25 -11.62
C ASP A 235 -15.61 -4.54 -10.91
N LYS A 236 -16.62 -4.92 -11.70
CA LYS A 236 -17.96 -5.17 -11.17
C LYS A 236 -18.01 -6.31 -10.16
N VAL A 237 -17.22 -7.38 -10.37
CA VAL A 237 -17.21 -8.55 -9.47
C VAL A 237 -16.65 -8.15 -8.11
N GLN A 238 -15.53 -7.42 -8.06
CA GLN A 238 -14.97 -6.93 -6.81
C GLN A 238 -15.90 -5.91 -6.12
N THR A 239 -16.53 -5.02 -6.90
CA THR A 239 -17.46 -4.04 -6.34
C THR A 239 -18.69 -4.72 -5.70
N ASP A 240 -19.27 -5.71 -6.34
CA ASP A 240 -20.40 -6.46 -5.80
C ASP A 240 -19.98 -7.30 -4.58
N TRP A 241 -18.80 -7.92 -4.63
CA TRP A 241 -18.20 -8.62 -3.49
C TRP A 241 -18.00 -7.68 -2.29
N MET A 242 -17.41 -6.52 -2.51
CA MET A 242 -17.16 -5.53 -1.44
C MET A 242 -18.48 -5.08 -0.78
N LYS A 243 -19.53 -4.79 -1.58
CA LYS A 243 -20.86 -4.46 -1.04
C LYS A 243 -21.43 -5.60 -0.18
N ALA A 244 -21.27 -6.85 -0.62
CA ALA A 244 -21.71 -8.01 0.17
C ALA A 244 -20.91 -8.13 1.49
N ARG A 245 -19.60 -7.87 1.48
CA ARG A 245 -18.77 -7.88 2.69
C ARG A 245 -19.13 -6.76 3.65
N LEU A 246 -19.38 -5.54 3.15
CA LEU A 246 -19.87 -4.42 3.95
C LEU A 246 -21.23 -4.75 4.60
N ALA A 247 -22.14 -5.34 3.84
CA ALA A 247 -23.44 -5.77 4.38
C ALA A 247 -23.29 -6.83 5.48
N ALA A 248 -22.39 -7.81 5.31
CA ALA A 248 -22.08 -8.83 6.31
C ALA A 248 -21.35 -8.27 7.56
N ALA A 249 -20.71 -7.12 7.41
CA ALA A 249 -20.00 -6.43 8.50
C ALA A 249 -20.86 -5.38 9.23
N LYS A 250 -22.17 -5.32 8.93
CA LYS A 250 -23.07 -4.35 9.58
C LYS A 250 -23.06 -4.52 11.10
N GLY A 251 -22.89 -3.40 11.81
CA GLY A 251 -22.80 -3.38 13.29
C GLY A 251 -21.41 -3.71 13.84
N LYS A 252 -20.42 -3.96 12.98
CA LYS A 252 -19.02 -4.14 13.38
C LYS A 252 -18.21 -2.85 13.16
N PHE A 253 -17.02 -2.82 13.73
CA PHE A 253 -16.01 -1.84 13.31
C PHE A 253 -15.44 -2.29 11.96
N VAL A 254 -15.62 -1.48 10.94
CA VAL A 254 -15.13 -1.80 9.60
C VAL A 254 -13.92 -0.94 9.25
N MET A 255 -12.84 -1.62 8.88
CA MET A 255 -11.65 -1.03 8.27
C MET A 255 -11.56 -1.50 6.81
N VAL A 256 -11.42 -0.58 5.88
CA VAL A 256 -11.14 -0.88 4.48
C VAL A 256 -9.69 -0.55 4.18
N LEU A 257 -8.98 -1.50 3.56
CA LEU A 257 -7.64 -1.33 3.04
C LEU A 257 -7.70 -1.28 1.51
N ALA A 258 -7.17 -0.24 0.90
CA ALA A 258 -7.18 -0.02 -0.54
C ALA A 258 -5.76 0.18 -1.09
N GLY A 259 -5.54 -0.04 -2.39
CA GLY A 259 -4.24 0.20 -3.02
C GLY A 259 -3.87 1.69 -3.07
N HIS A 260 -4.86 2.58 -3.29
CA HIS A 260 -4.63 4.03 -3.42
C HIS A 260 -5.38 4.82 -2.36
N PRO A 261 -4.78 5.91 -1.84
CA PRO A 261 -5.38 6.77 -0.83
C PRO A 261 -6.31 7.82 -1.45
N ARG A 262 -7.36 8.23 -0.71
CA ARG A 262 -8.17 9.39 -1.06
C ARG A 262 -7.41 10.70 -0.91
N TYR A 263 -6.66 10.83 0.18
CA TYR A 263 -5.85 12.01 0.47
C TYR A 263 -4.37 11.67 0.36
N ALA A 264 -3.61 12.55 -0.30
CA ALA A 264 -2.16 12.47 -0.39
C ALA A 264 -1.57 13.88 -0.44
N GLY A 265 -0.55 14.18 0.38
CA GLY A 265 0.07 15.50 0.48
C GLY A 265 -0.92 16.62 0.83
N GLY A 266 -1.99 16.33 1.58
CA GLY A 266 -3.06 17.27 1.90
C GLY A 266 -4.05 17.54 0.76
N HIS A 267 -3.98 16.80 -0.35
CA HIS A 267 -4.88 16.92 -1.49
C HIS A 267 -5.88 15.77 -1.54
N ASP A 268 -7.12 16.05 -1.90
CA ASP A 268 -8.09 15.02 -2.30
C ASP A 268 -7.69 14.52 -3.71
N THR A 269 -7.35 13.25 -3.83
CA THR A 269 -6.96 12.60 -5.08
C THR A 269 -8.16 12.00 -5.82
N ALA A 270 -9.33 11.98 -5.19
CA ALA A 270 -10.57 11.47 -5.75
C ALA A 270 -11.30 12.59 -6.52
N GLU A 271 -11.14 12.62 -7.84
CA GLU A 271 -11.84 13.59 -8.68
C GLU A 271 -13.37 13.39 -8.62
N PRO A 272 -14.14 14.46 -8.44
CA PRO A 272 -15.60 14.34 -8.35
C PRO A 272 -16.23 13.66 -9.58
N GLY A 273 -17.12 12.69 -9.34
CA GLY A 273 -17.82 11.96 -10.39
C GLY A 273 -17.06 10.75 -10.94
N THR A 274 -15.86 10.45 -10.41
CA THR A 274 -15.14 9.22 -10.75
C THR A 274 -15.63 8.03 -9.90
N GLU A 275 -15.34 6.81 -10.35
CA GLU A 275 -15.60 5.59 -9.57
C GLU A 275 -14.83 5.59 -8.25
N PHE A 276 -13.63 6.14 -8.24
CA PHE A 276 -12.80 6.26 -7.05
C PHE A 276 -13.43 7.18 -6.00
N ALA A 277 -13.99 8.32 -6.40
CA ALA A 277 -14.78 9.16 -5.48
C ALA A 277 -16.00 8.42 -4.96
N GLY A 278 -16.72 7.71 -5.86
CA GLY A 278 -17.89 6.90 -5.50
C GLY A 278 -17.56 5.78 -4.51
N LEU A 279 -16.36 5.21 -4.54
CA LEU A 279 -15.87 4.26 -3.53
C LEU A 279 -15.91 4.90 -2.14
N TYR A 280 -15.28 6.05 -1.95
CA TYR A 280 -15.21 6.71 -0.64
C TYR A 280 -16.58 7.22 -0.16
N ASP A 281 -17.44 7.66 -1.07
CA ASP A 281 -18.83 8.01 -0.74
C ASP A 281 -19.60 6.79 -0.20
N MET A 282 -19.38 5.61 -0.79
CA MET A 282 -19.94 4.34 -0.31
C MET A 282 -19.39 3.99 1.07
N LEU A 283 -18.07 4.10 1.30
CA LEU A 283 -17.46 3.83 2.61
C LEU A 283 -18.08 4.70 3.71
N ALA A 284 -18.20 6.00 3.46
CA ALA A 284 -18.82 6.93 4.38
C ALA A 284 -20.29 6.57 4.69
N LYS A 285 -21.07 6.27 3.65
CA LYS A 285 -22.48 5.92 3.75
C LYS A 285 -22.72 4.61 4.52
N ASP A 286 -21.87 3.60 4.29
CA ASP A 286 -22.00 2.29 4.92
C ASP A 286 -21.36 2.23 6.32
N GLY A 287 -20.89 3.36 6.84
CA GLY A 287 -20.40 3.49 8.21
C GLY A 287 -19.03 2.85 8.43
N VAL A 288 -18.16 2.84 7.39
CA VAL A 288 -16.77 2.44 7.54
C VAL A 288 -16.07 3.41 8.49
N ALA A 289 -15.33 2.87 9.44
CA ALA A 289 -14.60 3.67 10.44
C ALA A 289 -13.28 4.19 9.88
N VAL A 290 -12.57 3.32 9.14
CA VAL A 290 -11.21 3.59 8.66
C VAL A 290 -11.07 3.18 7.21
N ALA A 291 -10.51 4.06 6.39
CA ALA A 291 -9.95 3.77 5.08
C ALA A 291 -8.42 3.93 5.17
N MET A 292 -7.68 2.87 4.87
CA MET A 292 -6.21 2.88 4.86
C MET A 292 -5.70 2.54 3.47
N ALA A 293 -4.57 3.12 3.06
CA ALA A 293 -3.94 2.82 1.78
C ALA A 293 -2.41 2.98 1.84
N GLY A 294 -1.70 2.47 0.84
CA GLY A 294 -0.30 2.74 0.53
C GLY A 294 -0.15 3.80 -0.56
N ASP A 295 0.70 3.56 -1.58
CA ASP A 295 0.94 4.33 -2.82
C ASP A 295 1.85 5.57 -2.66
N THR A 296 1.76 6.32 -1.59
CA THR A 296 2.75 7.35 -1.26
C THR A 296 3.62 6.88 -0.10
N HIS A 297 4.91 7.07 -0.20
CA HIS A 297 5.90 6.36 0.61
C HIS A 297 6.16 7.06 1.95
N ASP A 298 5.07 7.41 2.65
CA ASP A 298 5.06 8.15 3.89
C ASP A 298 3.90 7.70 4.79
N PHE A 299 3.71 8.43 5.89
CA PHE A 299 2.52 8.29 6.72
C PHE A 299 1.74 9.59 6.74
N GLU A 300 0.45 9.48 6.46
CA GLU A 300 -0.49 10.59 6.61
C GLU A 300 -1.74 10.12 7.36
N TYR A 301 -2.38 11.03 8.06
CA TYR A 301 -3.65 10.81 8.74
C TYR A 301 -4.60 11.99 8.51
N TYR A 302 -5.85 11.66 8.25
CA TYR A 302 -6.92 12.66 8.11
C TYR A 302 -8.21 12.18 8.77
N ALA A 303 -8.86 13.03 9.54
CA ALA A 303 -10.20 12.80 10.06
C ALA A 303 -11.20 13.62 9.24
N GLU A 304 -11.90 12.97 8.33
CA GLU A 304 -12.88 13.58 7.43
C GLU A 304 -14.26 13.55 8.07
N PRO A 305 -14.91 14.71 8.36
CA PRO A 305 -16.31 14.74 8.72
C PRO A 305 -17.19 14.26 7.55
N VAL A 306 -18.02 13.24 7.80
CA VAL A 306 -18.91 12.65 6.80
C VAL A 306 -20.34 12.58 7.30
N SER A 307 -21.29 12.56 6.36
CA SER A 307 -22.74 12.42 6.70
C SER A 307 -23.15 10.98 6.99
N GLY A 308 -22.22 10.06 7.18
CA GLY A 308 -22.47 8.66 7.47
C GLY A 308 -22.75 8.38 8.96
N PRO A 309 -23.12 7.12 9.30
CA PRO A 309 -23.47 6.74 10.67
C PRO A 309 -22.41 7.04 11.72
N ARG A 310 -21.13 6.99 11.34
CA ARG A 310 -20.00 7.28 12.25
C ARG A 310 -19.65 8.75 12.36
N GLY A 311 -20.18 9.63 11.49
CA GLY A 311 -19.90 11.07 11.50
C GLY A 311 -18.48 11.47 11.07
N VAL A 312 -17.53 10.54 11.13
CA VAL A 312 -16.14 10.74 10.72
C VAL A 312 -15.65 9.47 10.01
N LEU A 313 -15.00 9.65 8.86
CA LEU A 313 -14.20 8.63 8.20
C LEU A 313 -12.71 8.96 8.46
N HIS A 314 -11.99 8.02 9.06
CA HIS A 314 -10.57 8.16 9.33
C HIS A 314 -9.75 7.60 8.18
N HIS A 315 -8.93 8.43 7.56
CA HIS A 315 -8.03 8.03 6.49
C HIS A 315 -6.62 7.88 7.04
N PHE A 316 -5.99 6.74 6.76
CA PHE A 316 -4.57 6.52 6.99
C PHE A 316 -3.90 6.25 5.65
N LEU A 317 -2.84 6.97 5.37
CA LEU A 317 -1.89 6.64 4.35
C LEU A 317 -0.69 6.04 5.07
N ASN A 318 -0.28 4.82 4.68
CA ASN A 318 0.73 4.03 5.36
C ASN A 318 1.61 3.32 4.33
N GLY A 319 2.30 4.10 3.48
CA GLY A 319 3.14 3.61 2.40
C GLY A 319 4.64 3.65 2.70
N GLY A 320 5.02 3.95 3.95
CA GLY A 320 6.43 4.07 4.36
C GLY A 320 7.15 2.75 4.63
N GLY A 321 6.63 1.59 4.20
CA GLY A 321 7.11 0.26 4.60
C GLY A 321 8.43 -0.19 3.99
N GLY A 322 8.99 0.56 3.04
CA GLY A 322 10.25 0.20 2.41
C GLY A 322 10.64 1.10 1.25
N ALA A 323 9.66 1.50 0.44
CA ALA A 323 9.90 2.39 -0.67
C ALA A 323 10.37 3.79 -0.21
N TYR A 324 11.10 4.47 -1.07
CA TYR A 324 11.63 5.79 -0.76
C TYR A 324 10.53 6.83 -0.65
N LEU A 325 10.59 7.63 0.40
CA LEU A 325 9.80 8.84 0.46
C LEU A 325 10.08 9.73 -0.75
N SER A 326 9.05 10.07 -1.51
CA SER A 326 9.14 11.11 -2.53
C SER A 326 9.28 12.46 -1.85
N ILE A 327 10.53 12.95 -1.73
CA ILE A 327 10.82 14.26 -1.14
C ILE A 327 10.07 15.37 -1.89
N GLY A 328 9.78 15.17 -3.17
CA GLY A 328 9.01 16.12 -3.97
C GLY A 328 7.59 16.29 -3.46
N THR A 329 6.91 15.20 -3.18
CA THR A 329 5.56 15.21 -2.59
C THR A 329 5.60 15.86 -1.21
N ALA A 330 6.56 15.47 -0.39
CA ALA A 330 6.73 15.97 0.97
C ALA A 330 7.09 17.48 1.05
N LEU A 331 7.69 18.05 0.00
CA LEU A 331 7.98 19.51 -0.04
C LEU A 331 6.74 20.38 -0.27
N ASP A 332 5.67 19.81 -0.79
CA ASP A 332 4.38 20.49 -0.90
C ASP A 332 3.58 20.47 0.43
N TRP A 333 4.09 19.77 1.45
CA TRP A 333 3.50 19.79 2.80
C TRP A 333 3.77 21.10 3.54
N PRO A 334 2.92 21.50 4.49
CA PRO A 334 1.54 21.06 4.68
C PRO A 334 0.56 22.05 4.03
N LYS A 335 -0.17 21.64 3.05
CA LYS A 335 -1.44 22.32 2.78
C LYS A 335 -2.43 21.78 3.79
N ALA A 336 -3.10 22.68 4.54
CA ALA A 336 -4.14 22.24 5.44
C ALA A 336 -5.24 21.54 4.63
N PRO A 337 -5.43 20.22 4.80
CA PRO A 337 -6.47 19.51 4.09
C PRO A 337 -7.84 19.99 4.56
N PRO A 338 -8.91 19.76 3.79
CA PRO A 338 -10.27 20.13 4.18
C PRO A 338 -10.84 19.16 5.24
N THR A 339 -10.01 18.76 6.22
CA THR A 339 -10.34 17.80 7.26
C THR A 339 -10.17 18.40 8.65
N ALA A 340 -10.92 17.87 9.63
CA ALA A 340 -10.95 18.41 10.98
C ALA A 340 -9.65 18.16 11.77
N ALA A 341 -8.91 17.11 11.41
CA ALA A 341 -7.64 16.77 12.03
C ALA A 341 -6.74 16.09 11.00
N TRP A 342 -5.44 16.33 11.11
CA TRP A 342 -4.45 15.72 10.22
C TRP A 342 -3.09 15.57 10.91
N ALA A 343 -2.27 14.64 10.43
CA ALA A 343 -0.87 14.47 10.83
C ALA A 343 -0.06 13.91 9.66
N TYR A 344 1.24 14.28 9.59
CA TYR A 344 2.19 13.80 8.57
C TYR A 344 3.49 13.36 9.22
N TYR A 345 4.06 12.26 8.73
CA TYR A 345 5.41 11.81 9.03
C TYR A 345 6.16 11.53 7.72
N PRO A 346 7.39 12.00 7.60
CA PRO A 346 8.15 12.81 8.58
C PRO A 346 7.66 14.26 8.66
N SER A 347 8.06 14.98 9.73
CA SER A 347 7.79 16.39 9.82
C SER A 347 8.53 17.20 8.75
N THR A 348 7.95 18.33 8.32
CA THR A 348 8.58 19.26 7.36
C THR A 348 9.96 19.73 7.84
N ALA A 349 10.13 19.89 9.17
CA ALA A 349 11.41 20.26 9.75
C ALA A 349 12.49 19.18 9.53
N ALA A 350 12.15 17.90 9.73
CA ALA A 350 13.05 16.78 9.50
C ALA A 350 13.44 16.64 8.02
N LEU A 351 12.46 16.78 7.13
CA LEU A 351 12.69 16.78 5.67
C LEU A 351 13.60 17.91 5.23
N THR A 352 13.32 19.15 5.73
CA THR A 352 14.13 20.33 5.43
C THR A 352 15.58 20.15 5.91
N ALA A 353 15.76 19.60 7.11
CA ALA A 353 17.10 19.29 7.63
C ALA A 353 17.85 18.32 6.72
N LYS A 354 17.21 17.22 6.33
CA LYS A 354 17.80 16.23 5.40
C LYS A 354 18.16 16.85 4.06
N MET A 355 17.31 17.68 3.51
CA MET A 355 17.56 18.35 2.24
C MET A 355 18.72 19.35 2.33
N ASN A 356 18.82 20.10 3.41
CA ASN A 356 19.93 21.01 3.64
C ASN A 356 21.26 20.26 3.77
N GLU A 357 21.25 19.10 4.39
CA GLU A 357 22.42 18.23 4.49
C GLU A 357 22.85 17.67 3.12
N ALA A 358 21.89 17.19 2.34
CA ALA A 358 22.14 16.57 1.04
C ALA A 358 22.44 17.56 -0.09
N THR A 359 21.99 18.84 0.04
CA THR A 359 22.07 19.82 -1.04
C THR A 359 23.16 20.86 -0.76
N PRO A 360 24.23 20.93 -1.58
CA PRO A 360 25.20 22.02 -1.48
C PRO A 360 24.51 23.39 -1.54
N GLY A 361 24.92 24.33 -0.66
CA GLY A 361 24.26 25.63 -0.48
C GLY A 361 24.05 26.45 -1.75
N TRP A 362 24.93 26.28 -2.77
CA TRP A 362 24.79 26.93 -4.06
C TRP A 362 23.64 26.40 -4.94
N LYS A 363 23.15 25.16 -4.66
CA LYS A 363 22.01 24.54 -5.35
C LYS A 363 20.66 24.88 -4.70
N TRP A 364 20.67 25.41 -3.48
CA TRP A 364 19.46 25.70 -2.72
C TRP A 364 18.44 26.63 -3.40
N PRO A 365 18.84 27.74 -4.08
CA PRO A 365 17.89 28.58 -4.81
C PRO A 365 17.17 27.84 -5.95
N PHE A 366 17.88 26.90 -6.60
CA PHE A 366 17.30 26.07 -7.66
C PHE A 366 16.22 25.13 -7.11
N TRP A 367 16.49 24.52 -5.94
CA TRP A 367 15.52 23.68 -5.25
C TRP A 367 14.29 24.47 -4.76
N ALA A 368 14.49 25.63 -4.18
CA ALA A 368 13.42 26.51 -3.76
C ALA A 368 12.48 26.92 -4.92
N TRP A 369 13.01 26.99 -6.12
CA TRP A 369 12.25 27.28 -7.33
C TRP A 369 11.56 26.02 -7.89
N ILE A 370 12.27 24.89 -7.97
CA ILE A 370 11.80 23.65 -8.59
C ILE A 370 10.57 23.06 -7.88
N ARG A 371 10.48 23.18 -6.56
CA ARG A 371 9.31 22.69 -5.80
C ARG A 371 7.97 23.30 -6.27
N HIS A 372 8.02 24.38 -7.04
CA HIS A 372 6.84 25.01 -7.62
C HIS A 372 6.56 24.57 -9.07
N VAL A 373 7.44 23.77 -9.66
CA VAL A 373 7.28 23.31 -11.04
C VAL A 373 6.43 22.03 -11.06
N LYS A 374 5.21 22.15 -11.59
CA LYS A 374 4.23 21.04 -11.69
C LYS A 374 4.07 20.53 -13.13
N ALA A 375 5.07 20.71 -13.99
CA ALA A 375 4.99 20.36 -15.39
C ALA A 375 5.78 19.06 -15.67
N TRP A 376 5.07 17.95 -15.87
CA TRP A 376 5.70 16.72 -16.35
C TRP A 376 6.46 16.95 -17.67
N PRO A 377 7.68 16.42 -17.90
CA PRO A 377 8.43 15.50 -17.03
C PRO A 377 9.29 16.17 -15.96
N VAL A 378 9.17 17.46 -15.75
CA VAL A 378 9.97 18.27 -14.82
C VAL A 378 9.12 18.49 -13.56
N SER A 379 8.72 17.41 -12.90
CA SER A 379 8.09 17.48 -11.58
C SER A 379 9.14 17.47 -10.46
N VAL A 380 8.75 17.91 -9.27
CA VAL A 380 9.63 17.85 -8.10
C VAL A 380 10.02 16.40 -7.79
N GLU A 381 9.14 15.44 -8.05
CA GLU A 381 9.42 14.00 -7.94
C GLU A 381 10.52 13.55 -8.89
N THR A 382 10.42 13.91 -10.19
CA THR A 382 11.44 13.60 -11.19
C THR A 382 12.80 14.16 -10.78
N LEU A 383 12.82 15.35 -10.22
CA LEU A 383 14.05 16.01 -9.82
C LEU A 383 14.60 15.51 -8.49
N SER A 384 13.75 15.12 -7.54
CA SER A 384 14.21 14.45 -6.31
C SER A 384 14.89 13.13 -6.62
N GLY A 385 14.38 12.39 -7.61
CA GLY A 385 15.03 11.20 -8.13
C GLY A 385 16.41 11.47 -8.74
N ILE A 386 16.55 12.53 -9.58
CA ILE A 386 17.84 12.88 -10.22
C ILE A 386 18.94 13.23 -9.21
N PHE A 387 18.58 13.81 -8.08
CA PHE A 387 19.56 14.28 -7.10
C PHE A 387 19.84 13.29 -5.97
N ASP A 388 19.29 12.08 -6.07
CA ASP A 388 19.56 10.96 -5.15
C ASP A 388 19.39 11.31 -3.67
N PHE A 389 18.17 11.75 -3.31
CA PHE A 389 17.82 12.01 -1.91
C PHE A 389 17.46 10.75 -1.11
N ASN A 390 17.58 9.60 -1.74
CA ASN A 390 17.27 8.29 -1.15
C ASN A 390 18.41 7.80 -0.23
N LYS A 391 19.02 8.69 0.52
CA LYS A 391 20.10 8.38 1.48
C LYS A 391 19.58 8.50 2.90
N ALA A 392 20.18 7.72 3.78
CA ALA A 392 19.93 7.85 5.21
C ALA A 392 20.09 9.31 5.72
N PRO A 393 19.32 9.76 6.72
CA PRO A 393 18.35 8.96 7.47
C PRO A 393 17.10 8.64 6.62
N PHE A 394 16.62 7.39 6.73
CA PHE A 394 15.38 6.98 6.11
C PHE A 394 14.19 7.32 7.02
N PHE A 395 13.04 7.63 6.43
CA PHE A 395 11.80 7.95 7.15
C PHE A 395 10.74 6.85 6.95
N GLN A 396 11.17 5.59 7.06
CA GLN A 396 10.28 4.46 6.92
C GLN A 396 9.44 4.25 8.18
N SER A 397 8.22 3.72 7.94
CA SER A 397 7.27 3.45 9.01
C SER A 397 6.32 2.31 8.63
N PHE A 398 5.69 1.71 9.65
CA PHE A 398 4.61 0.74 9.49
C PHE A 398 3.62 0.88 10.65
N MET A 399 2.45 0.29 10.52
CA MET A 399 1.40 0.36 11.54
C MET A 399 1.16 -0.98 12.23
N GLU A 400 0.89 -0.93 13.53
CA GLU A 400 0.25 -1.98 14.28
C GLU A 400 -1.19 -1.57 14.57
N VAL A 401 -2.14 -2.43 14.20
CA VAL A 401 -3.56 -2.28 14.49
C VAL A 401 -3.92 -3.24 15.61
N GLN A 402 -4.35 -2.71 16.75
CA GLN A 402 -4.81 -3.51 17.89
C GLN A 402 -6.32 -3.45 17.97
N VAL A 403 -6.97 -4.59 17.87
CA VAL A 403 -8.41 -4.75 18.06
C VAL A 403 -8.63 -5.26 19.46
N SER A 404 -9.32 -4.50 20.30
CA SER A 404 -9.56 -4.83 21.71
C SER A 404 -11.06 -4.82 22.03
N PRO A 405 -11.78 -5.92 21.75
CA PRO A 405 -13.17 -6.09 22.15
C PRO A 405 -13.36 -5.95 23.65
N SER A 406 -12.39 -6.42 24.45
CA SER A 406 -12.41 -6.30 25.92
C SER A 406 -12.44 -4.85 26.42
N LYS A 407 -11.88 -3.90 25.62
CA LYS A 407 -11.83 -2.47 25.93
C LYS A 407 -12.78 -1.64 25.08
N GLY A 408 -13.49 -2.27 24.13
CA GLY A 408 -14.37 -1.58 23.19
C GLY A 408 -13.67 -0.59 22.23
N GLN A 409 -12.45 -0.89 21.81
CA GLN A 409 -11.64 0.05 21.01
C GLN A 409 -10.74 -0.63 20.00
N VAL A 410 -10.34 0.13 18.96
CA VAL A 410 -9.26 -0.19 18.02
C VAL A 410 -8.19 0.88 18.16
N ILE A 411 -6.93 0.47 18.26
CA ILE A 411 -5.77 1.36 18.43
C ILE A 411 -4.84 1.18 17.22
N TYR A 412 -4.52 2.27 16.57
CA TYR A 412 -3.56 2.37 15.49
C TYR A 412 -2.27 2.98 16.05
N SER A 413 -1.16 2.24 15.99
CA SER A 413 0.14 2.64 16.53
C SER A 413 1.18 2.70 15.42
N LEU A 414 1.93 3.80 15.33
CA LEU A 414 2.93 4.02 14.29
C LEU A 414 4.32 3.66 14.81
N TRP A 415 5.07 2.92 14.00
CA TRP A 415 6.42 2.42 14.27
C TRP A 415 7.37 2.86 13.17
N GLY A 416 8.57 3.29 13.54
CA GLY A 416 9.66 3.62 12.64
C GLY A 416 10.85 2.69 12.83
N GLN A 417 11.99 3.01 12.19
CA GLN A 417 13.21 2.21 12.24
C GLN A 417 13.80 2.06 13.66
N ASP A 418 13.67 3.08 14.50
CA ASP A 418 14.25 3.13 15.85
C ASP A 418 13.24 2.81 16.96
N GLY A 419 12.06 2.30 16.60
CA GLY A 419 10.98 1.98 17.53
C GLY A 419 9.71 2.80 17.32
N PRO A 420 8.90 3.03 18.37
CA PRO A 420 7.65 3.76 18.26
C PRO A 420 7.91 5.22 17.87
N LEU A 421 7.24 5.68 16.82
CA LEU A 421 7.25 7.10 16.47
C LEU A 421 6.51 7.93 17.52
N ARG A 422 6.97 9.14 17.75
CA ARG A 422 6.44 10.05 18.76
C ARG A 422 5.75 11.25 18.11
N TRP A 423 4.81 11.86 18.81
CA TRP A 423 4.09 13.03 18.27
C TRP A 423 5.00 14.20 17.87
N ARG A 424 6.18 14.31 18.44
CA ARG A 424 7.18 15.33 18.04
C ARG A 424 7.82 15.07 16.67
N ASP A 425 7.74 13.85 16.17
CA ASP A 425 8.34 13.45 14.89
C ASP A 425 7.43 13.80 13.70
N LEU A 426 6.19 14.21 13.97
CA LEU A 426 5.16 14.49 12.99
C LEU A 426 4.80 15.99 12.94
N ASP A 427 4.43 16.47 11.75
CA ASP A 427 3.60 17.68 11.65
C ASP A 427 2.14 17.29 11.85
N ARG A 428 1.37 18.15 12.54
CA ARG A 428 -0.04 17.87 12.87
C ARG A 428 -0.84 19.15 13.02
N GLY A 429 -2.15 19.06 12.77
CA GLY A 429 -3.06 20.19 12.89
C GLY A 429 -4.48 19.80 13.23
N GLY A 430 -5.34 20.81 13.39
CA GLY A 430 -6.71 20.62 13.83
C GLY A 430 -6.78 19.98 15.22
N ALA A 431 -7.72 19.05 15.42
CA ALA A 431 -7.88 18.35 16.70
C ALA A 431 -6.67 17.52 17.13
N MET A 432 -5.84 17.06 16.17
CA MET A 432 -4.60 16.34 16.46
C MET A 432 -3.48 17.24 17.01
N GLY A 433 -3.56 18.54 16.75
CA GLY A 433 -2.57 19.53 17.26
C GLY A 433 -2.70 19.84 18.74
N GLN A 434 -3.81 19.47 19.39
CA GLN A 434 -4.11 19.89 20.75
C GLN A 434 -3.85 18.76 21.76
N GLY A 435 -3.03 19.05 22.78
CA GLY A 435 -3.00 18.33 24.04
C GLY A 435 -2.24 16.99 24.11
N ALA A 436 -1.71 16.47 23.02
CA ALA A 436 -0.90 15.25 23.09
C ALA A 436 0.53 15.55 23.55
N ASP A 437 1.02 14.78 24.52
CA ASP A 437 2.42 14.81 24.95
C ASP A 437 3.33 14.57 23.73
N PRO A 438 4.25 15.50 23.40
CA PRO A 438 5.18 15.34 22.27
C PRO A 438 6.01 14.04 22.33
N ASP A 439 6.29 13.56 23.53
CA ASP A 439 7.10 12.36 23.76
C ASP A 439 6.29 11.05 23.80
N ALA A 440 4.98 11.15 23.80
CA ALA A 440 4.12 9.96 23.70
C ALA A 440 4.18 9.34 22.30
N GLN A 441 4.01 8.01 22.25
CA GLN A 441 3.88 7.29 20.99
C GLN A 441 2.70 7.82 20.17
N VAL A 442 2.87 7.88 18.86
CA VAL A 442 1.78 8.19 17.93
C VAL A 442 0.77 7.06 17.96
N THR A 443 -0.40 7.37 18.50
CA THR A 443 -1.54 6.44 18.55
C THR A 443 -2.83 7.16 18.21
N VAL A 444 -3.69 6.50 17.42
CA VAL A 444 -5.07 6.92 17.18
C VAL A 444 -5.97 5.83 17.74
N THR A 445 -6.82 6.18 18.71
CA THR A 445 -7.74 5.26 19.36
C THR A 445 -9.16 5.58 18.95
N LEU A 446 -9.86 4.58 18.41
CA LEU A 446 -11.23 4.70 17.92
C LEU A 446 -12.14 3.73 18.65
N PRO A 447 -13.39 4.11 18.99
CA PRO A 447 -14.32 3.20 19.62
C PRO A 447 -14.78 2.10 18.64
N LEU A 448 -14.88 0.86 19.10
CA LEU A 448 -15.41 -0.25 18.31
C LEU A 448 -16.86 0.00 17.89
N LYS A 449 -17.66 0.55 18.80
CA LYS A 449 -19.08 0.89 18.55
C LYS A 449 -19.29 2.38 18.75
N VAL A 450 -20.17 2.95 17.93
CA VAL A 450 -20.58 4.34 18.10
C VAL A 450 -21.65 4.40 19.19
N ALA A 451 -21.65 5.49 19.99
CA ALA A 451 -22.66 5.69 21.02
C ALA A 451 -24.06 5.75 20.37
N GLY A 452 -24.89 4.75 20.63
CA GLY A 452 -26.28 4.68 20.13
C GLY A 452 -26.56 3.47 19.24
N GLU A 453 -25.58 2.63 18.94
CA GLU A 453 -25.79 1.30 18.31
C GLU A 453 -25.92 0.18 19.32
#